data_313cc0d2d6caa1b26d3bbf18257a67de
#
_entry.id   313cc0d2d6caa1b26d3bbf18257a67de
#
_cell.length_a   1.000
_cell.length_b   1.000
_cell.length_c   1.000
_cell.angle_alpha   90.00
_cell.angle_beta   90.00
_cell.angle_gamma   90.00
#
_symmetry.space_group_name_H-M   'P 1'
#
loop_
_entity.id
_entity.type
_entity.pdbx_description
1 polymer ?
#
loop_
_entity_poly.entity_id
_entity_poly.type
_entity_poly.pdbx_seq_one_letter_code
_entity_poly.pdbx_strand_id
1 'polypeptide(L)'
;MKTGDNPVQQTLKKVRSCDYCRDHLPHGVRPVLQLSANSKILIVGQAPGSKVHETGIPFDDPSGDRLRAWMGVTNADFYNAEKIAILPMGFCYPGRGKSGDLPPREECAKLWRHELMGLMPSIELTLIVGQYAIAWHLSHAKQDTLTATVKRWREHWPNKLPIPHPSPRNNIWLKKNAWFETDVVPALQQRVVSILSTHS
;
A
#
# COMPACT_ATOMS: atom_id res chain seq x y z
N MET A 1 28.99 -23.74 2.31
CA MET A 1 27.51 -23.78 2.50
C MET A 1 26.91 -22.78 1.51
N LYS A 2 26.19 -23.27 0.50
CA LYS A 2 25.46 -22.37 -0.42
C LYS A 2 24.38 -21.66 0.39
N THR A 3 24.50 -20.37 0.56
CA THR A 3 23.42 -19.51 1.10
C THR A 3 22.25 -19.60 0.13
N GLY A 4 21.29 -20.48 0.43
CA GLY A 4 20.06 -20.54 -0.33
C GLY A 4 19.39 -19.17 -0.27
N ASP A 5 19.12 -18.57 -1.43
CA ASP A 5 18.41 -17.29 -1.50
C ASP A 5 17.13 -17.40 -0.65
N ASN A 6 16.94 -16.44 0.26
CA ASN A 6 15.74 -16.33 1.07
C ASN A 6 14.49 -16.33 0.16
N PRO A 7 13.43 -17.11 0.46
CA PRO A 7 12.21 -17.19 -0.35
C PRO A 7 11.64 -15.82 -0.77
N VAL A 8 11.71 -14.83 0.12
CA VAL A 8 11.33 -13.45 -0.20
C VAL A 8 12.16 -12.89 -1.35
N GLN A 9 13.50 -13.06 -1.31
CA GLN A 9 14.38 -12.53 -2.34
C GLN A 9 14.18 -13.24 -3.68
N GLN A 10 13.93 -14.56 -3.65
CA GLN A 10 13.62 -15.33 -4.86
C GLN A 10 12.33 -14.83 -5.52
N THR A 11 11.25 -14.66 -4.73
CA THR A 11 9.96 -14.16 -5.26
C THR A 11 10.08 -12.71 -5.72
N LEU A 12 10.77 -11.84 -4.97
CA LEU A 12 11.02 -10.46 -5.40
C LEU A 12 11.78 -10.38 -6.73
N LYS A 13 12.73 -11.27 -6.95
CA LYS A 13 13.45 -11.35 -8.24
C LYS A 13 12.52 -11.70 -9.38
N LYS A 14 11.63 -12.70 -9.18
CA LYS A 14 10.59 -13.06 -10.17
C LYS A 14 9.64 -11.90 -10.46
N VAL A 15 9.14 -11.24 -9.41
CA VAL A 15 8.22 -10.08 -9.57
C VAL A 15 8.90 -8.93 -10.32
N ARG A 16 10.15 -8.61 -9.99
CA ARG A 16 10.91 -7.54 -10.65
C ARG A 16 11.22 -7.81 -12.12
N SER A 17 11.27 -9.09 -12.51
CA SER A 17 11.43 -9.50 -13.90
C SER A 17 10.10 -9.77 -14.63
N CYS A 18 8.96 -9.60 -13.95
CA CYS A 18 7.64 -9.82 -14.54
C CYS A 18 7.35 -8.80 -15.63
N ASP A 19 7.01 -9.26 -16.81
CA ASP A 19 6.66 -8.44 -17.98
C ASP A 19 5.27 -8.76 -18.56
N TYR A 20 4.45 -9.49 -17.82
CA TYR A 20 3.16 -9.98 -18.25
C TYR A 20 2.22 -8.89 -18.83
N CYS A 21 2.29 -7.69 -18.29
CA CYS A 21 1.46 -6.56 -18.69
C CYS A 21 2.16 -5.61 -19.69
N ARG A 22 3.31 -5.96 -20.26
CA ARG A 22 4.17 -5.10 -21.08
C ARG A 22 3.39 -4.31 -22.15
N ASP A 23 2.54 -4.99 -22.91
CA ASP A 23 1.80 -4.38 -24.02
C ASP A 23 0.69 -3.41 -23.56
N HIS A 24 0.40 -3.38 -22.28
CA HIS A 24 -0.58 -2.51 -21.66
C HIS A 24 0.02 -1.39 -20.80
N LEU A 25 1.34 -1.25 -20.77
CA LEU A 25 2.08 -0.29 -19.96
C LEU A 25 2.79 0.73 -20.85
N PRO A 26 2.17 1.90 -21.12
CA PRO A 26 2.70 2.87 -22.08
C PRO A 26 4.07 3.46 -21.70
N HIS A 27 4.44 3.37 -20.42
CA HIS A 27 5.74 3.84 -19.91
C HIS A 27 6.73 2.70 -19.63
N GLY A 28 6.40 1.48 -20.06
CA GLY A 28 7.22 0.29 -19.84
C GLY A 28 7.00 -0.39 -18.49
N VAL A 29 7.66 -1.52 -18.34
CA VAL A 29 7.57 -2.37 -17.16
C VAL A 29 8.56 -1.89 -16.10
N ARG A 30 8.07 -1.59 -14.90
CA ARG A 30 8.88 -1.26 -13.73
C ARG A 30 8.12 -1.60 -12.45
N PRO A 31 8.20 -2.84 -11.95
CA PRO A 31 7.55 -3.21 -10.70
C PRO A 31 8.18 -2.49 -9.51
N VAL A 32 7.34 -1.80 -8.73
CA VAL A 32 7.74 -1.07 -7.51
C VAL A 32 6.98 -1.63 -6.33
N LEU A 33 7.72 -2.24 -5.40
CA LEU A 33 7.20 -2.83 -4.18
C LEU A 33 8.32 -2.94 -3.13
N GLN A 34 7.94 -3.10 -1.88
CA GLN A 34 8.86 -3.27 -0.75
C GLN A 34 8.28 -4.29 0.22
N LEU A 35 9.05 -5.30 0.64
CA LEU A 35 8.66 -6.24 1.70
C LEU A 35 9.85 -7.00 2.28
N SER A 36 9.66 -7.52 3.47
CA SER A 36 10.48 -8.52 4.16
C SER A 36 9.57 -9.53 4.86
N ALA A 37 10.09 -10.70 5.18
CA ALA A 37 9.37 -11.68 6.01
C ALA A 37 9.05 -11.13 7.41
N ASN A 38 9.83 -10.19 7.89
CA ASN A 38 9.67 -9.58 9.21
C ASN A 38 8.77 -8.33 9.22
N SER A 39 8.30 -7.85 8.05
CA SER A 39 7.43 -6.69 7.96
C SER A 39 6.25 -6.81 8.92
N LYS A 40 5.96 -5.74 9.67
CA LYS A 40 4.89 -5.68 10.68
C LYS A 40 3.66 -4.94 10.19
N ILE A 41 3.85 -3.97 9.32
CA ILE A 41 2.77 -3.16 8.74
C ILE A 41 2.79 -3.36 7.23
N LEU A 42 1.64 -3.65 6.66
CA LEU A 42 1.44 -3.76 5.22
C LEU A 42 0.65 -2.55 4.71
N ILE A 43 1.21 -1.82 3.74
CA ILE A 43 0.51 -0.77 3.02
C ILE A 43 0.08 -1.30 1.65
N VAL A 44 -1.21 -1.25 1.37
CA VAL A 44 -1.79 -1.66 0.10
C VAL A 44 -2.41 -0.46 -0.58
N GLY A 45 -1.82 0.00 -1.67
CA GLY A 45 -2.32 1.11 -2.50
C GLY A 45 -2.83 0.66 -3.87
N GLN A 46 -3.09 1.62 -4.76
CA GLN A 46 -3.55 1.37 -6.12
C GLN A 46 -2.44 0.80 -7.01
N ALA A 47 -1.50 1.64 -7.41
CA ALA A 47 -0.36 1.36 -8.27
C ALA A 47 0.66 2.51 -8.13
N PRO A 48 1.91 2.35 -8.60
CA PRO A 48 2.86 3.45 -8.74
C PRO A 48 2.27 4.59 -9.59
N GLY A 49 2.49 5.84 -9.18
CA GLY A 49 2.26 7.02 -10.02
C GLY A 49 3.47 7.29 -10.92
N SER A 50 3.38 8.31 -11.79
CA SER A 50 4.47 8.65 -12.73
C SER A 50 5.80 8.91 -12.03
N LYS A 51 5.81 9.71 -10.96
CA LYS A 51 7.03 10.03 -10.20
C LYS A 51 7.63 8.77 -9.54
N VAL A 52 6.80 7.92 -8.96
CA VAL A 52 7.23 6.63 -8.38
C VAL A 52 7.78 5.70 -9.47
N HIS A 53 7.19 5.73 -10.66
CA HIS A 53 7.72 5.00 -11.82
C HIS A 53 9.10 5.52 -12.22
N GLU A 54 9.34 6.83 -12.22
CA GLU A 54 10.63 7.45 -12.55
C GLU A 54 11.71 7.12 -11.51
N THR A 55 11.41 7.22 -10.22
CA THR A 55 12.40 7.01 -9.15
C THR A 55 12.57 5.54 -8.77
N GLY A 56 11.54 4.72 -8.93
CA GLY A 56 11.51 3.33 -8.46
C GLY A 56 11.35 3.20 -6.94
N ILE A 57 11.06 4.30 -6.23
CA ILE A 57 10.88 4.33 -4.78
C ILE A 57 9.37 4.45 -4.48
N PRO A 58 8.77 3.51 -3.73
CA PRO A 58 7.34 3.53 -3.47
C PRO A 58 6.95 4.76 -2.64
N PHE A 59 5.85 5.42 -3.02
CA PHE A 59 5.37 6.64 -2.34
C PHE A 59 6.39 7.80 -2.28
N ASP A 60 7.30 7.89 -3.25
CA ASP A 60 8.21 9.04 -3.38
C ASP A 60 7.51 10.21 -4.11
N ASP A 61 6.43 10.69 -3.48
CA ASP A 61 5.57 11.76 -4.01
C ASP A 61 4.80 12.45 -2.87
N PRO A 62 4.05 13.54 -3.13
CA PRO A 62 3.26 14.24 -2.10
C PRO A 62 2.21 13.35 -1.39
N SER A 63 1.75 12.27 -2.02
CA SER A 63 0.87 11.30 -1.37
C SER A 63 1.63 10.53 -0.29
N GLY A 64 2.87 10.17 -0.56
CA GLY A 64 3.74 9.51 0.40
C GLY A 64 4.10 10.40 1.60
N ASP A 65 4.35 11.69 1.37
CA ASP A 65 4.59 12.64 2.46
C ASP A 65 3.41 12.69 3.43
N ARG A 66 2.21 12.79 2.89
CA ARG A 66 0.98 12.78 3.70
C ARG A 66 0.76 11.43 4.38
N LEU A 67 1.01 10.32 3.72
CA LEU A 67 0.85 9.00 4.30
C LEU A 67 1.80 8.81 5.51
N ARG A 68 3.05 9.20 5.38
CA ARG A 68 4.01 9.19 6.49
C ARG A 68 3.56 10.06 7.65
N ALA A 69 3.03 11.26 7.36
CA ALA A 69 2.47 12.15 8.38
C ALA A 69 1.26 11.51 9.11
N TRP A 70 0.34 10.88 8.37
CA TRP A 70 -0.80 10.16 8.97
C TRP A 70 -0.36 8.97 9.82
N MET A 71 0.68 8.27 9.42
CA MET A 71 1.24 7.14 10.17
C MET A 71 2.12 7.58 11.35
N GLY A 72 2.59 8.83 11.38
CA GLY A 72 3.52 9.31 12.39
C GLY A 72 4.90 8.67 12.30
N VAL A 73 5.36 8.33 11.09
CA VAL A 73 6.65 7.64 10.87
C VAL A 73 7.65 8.51 10.13
N THR A 74 8.93 8.26 10.37
CA THR A 74 10.05 8.87 9.64
C THR A 74 10.23 8.22 8.26
N ASN A 75 10.99 8.86 7.37
CA ASN A 75 11.42 8.22 6.12
C ASN A 75 12.22 6.93 6.38
N ALA A 76 13.07 6.93 7.41
CA ALA A 76 13.88 5.76 7.76
C ALA A 76 13.00 4.56 8.16
N ASP A 77 11.93 4.78 8.94
CA ASP A 77 11.00 3.72 9.30
C ASP A 77 10.15 3.28 8.10
N PHE A 78 9.66 4.24 7.31
CA PHE A 78 8.77 3.97 6.17
C PHE A 78 9.45 3.11 5.09
N TYR A 79 10.72 3.37 4.81
CA TYR A 79 11.50 2.62 3.83
C TYR A 79 12.29 1.45 4.40
N ASN A 80 12.13 1.15 5.69
CA ASN A 80 12.68 -0.06 6.29
C ASN A 80 11.72 -1.24 6.02
N ALA A 81 12.08 -2.12 5.10
CA ALA A 81 11.28 -3.29 4.74
C ALA A 81 11.04 -4.25 5.92
N GLU A 82 11.93 -4.29 6.91
CA GLU A 82 11.73 -5.10 8.12
C GLU A 82 10.55 -4.59 8.99
N LYS A 83 10.20 -3.32 8.85
CA LYS A 83 9.10 -2.67 9.56
C LYS A 83 7.84 -2.58 8.72
N ILE A 84 7.95 -2.06 7.49
CA ILE A 84 6.83 -1.69 6.63
C ILE A 84 6.99 -2.34 5.25
N ALA A 85 6.00 -3.13 4.88
CA ALA A 85 5.82 -3.62 3.53
C ALA A 85 4.91 -2.68 2.72
N ILE A 86 5.23 -2.49 1.44
CA ILE A 86 4.43 -1.71 0.50
C ILE A 86 4.14 -2.59 -0.71
N LEU A 87 2.88 -3.00 -0.84
CA LEU A 87 2.42 -3.96 -1.82
C LEU A 87 1.18 -3.43 -2.54
N PRO A 88 1.31 -2.53 -3.54
CA PRO A 88 0.18 -1.99 -4.26
C PRO A 88 -0.61 -3.06 -5.02
N MET A 89 -1.83 -2.78 -5.48
CA MET A 89 -2.66 -3.71 -6.25
C MET A 89 -2.05 -4.02 -7.61
N GLY A 90 -1.45 -3.02 -8.26
CA GLY A 90 -0.59 -3.18 -9.45
C GLY A 90 0.82 -2.68 -9.13
N PHE A 91 1.86 -3.39 -9.59
CA PHE A 91 3.25 -3.04 -9.27
C PHE A 91 3.87 -2.08 -10.27
N CYS A 92 3.30 -1.93 -11.45
CA CYS A 92 3.77 -1.03 -12.49
C CYS A 92 2.82 0.16 -12.66
N TYR A 93 3.36 1.29 -13.12
CA TYR A 93 2.57 2.47 -13.46
C TYR A 93 1.68 2.18 -14.68
N PRO A 94 0.34 2.24 -14.53
CA PRO A 94 -0.58 1.88 -15.61
C PRO A 94 -0.75 2.98 -16.67
N GLY A 95 -0.19 4.17 -16.43
CA GLY A 95 -0.38 5.35 -17.27
C GLY A 95 -1.45 6.28 -16.73
N ARG A 96 -1.63 7.41 -17.44
CA ARG A 96 -2.56 8.48 -17.06
C ARG A 96 -3.80 8.47 -17.94
N GLY A 97 -4.97 8.53 -17.30
CA GLY A 97 -6.26 8.74 -17.93
C GLY A 97 -6.72 10.21 -17.89
N LYS A 98 -7.95 10.45 -18.30
CA LYS A 98 -8.55 11.81 -18.34
C LYS A 98 -8.66 12.45 -16.95
N SER A 99 -8.93 11.68 -15.90
CA SER A 99 -9.19 12.16 -14.55
C SER A 99 -8.14 11.76 -13.50
N GLY A 100 -7.01 11.21 -13.92
CA GLY A 100 -5.95 10.72 -13.03
C GLY A 100 -5.26 9.50 -13.59
N ASP A 101 -4.53 8.80 -12.76
CA ASP A 101 -3.89 7.55 -13.16
C ASP A 101 -4.93 6.47 -13.45
N LEU A 102 -4.63 5.63 -14.43
CA LEU A 102 -5.48 4.50 -14.80
C LEU A 102 -5.60 3.49 -13.65
N PRO A 103 -6.63 2.62 -13.66
CA PRO A 103 -6.75 1.51 -12.73
C PRO A 103 -5.49 0.63 -12.71
N PRO A 104 -5.16 0.00 -11.56
CA PRO A 104 -4.10 -0.99 -11.53
C PRO A 104 -4.43 -2.16 -12.46
N ARG A 105 -3.40 -2.75 -13.05
CA ARG A 105 -3.59 -3.98 -13.85
C ARG A 105 -4.07 -5.11 -12.91
N GLU A 106 -5.22 -5.68 -13.21
CA GLU A 106 -5.83 -6.73 -12.38
C GLU A 106 -5.02 -8.01 -12.34
N GLU A 107 -4.30 -8.31 -13.41
CA GLU A 107 -3.44 -9.48 -13.53
C GLU A 107 -2.36 -9.52 -12.45
N CYS A 108 -1.83 -8.35 -12.09
CA CYS A 108 -0.79 -8.23 -11.07
C CYS A 108 -1.22 -8.83 -9.73
N ALA A 109 -2.41 -8.46 -9.25
CA ALA A 109 -2.92 -8.97 -7.99
C ALA A 109 -3.23 -10.47 -8.06
N LYS A 110 -3.79 -10.95 -9.18
CA LYS A 110 -4.11 -12.36 -9.40
C LYS A 110 -2.85 -13.24 -9.43
N LEU A 111 -1.77 -12.76 -10.07
CA LEU A 111 -0.52 -13.50 -10.21
C LEU A 111 0.31 -13.56 -8.94
N TRP A 112 0.41 -12.44 -8.20
CA TRP A 112 1.47 -12.28 -7.22
C TRP A 112 1.00 -12.09 -5.78
N ARG A 113 -0.18 -11.53 -5.56
CA ARG A 113 -0.58 -11.08 -4.23
C ARG A 113 -0.64 -12.19 -3.20
N HIS A 114 -1.21 -13.34 -3.55
CA HIS A 114 -1.35 -14.46 -2.61
C HIS A 114 0.02 -14.98 -2.16
N GLU A 115 0.94 -15.20 -3.12
CA GLU A 115 2.30 -15.67 -2.82
C GLU A 115 3.05 -14.65 -1.94
N LEU A 116 3.04 -13.37 -2.33
CA LEU A 116 3.75 -12.33 -1.59
C LEU A 116 3.20 -12.10 -0.18
N MET A 117 1.88 -12.15 0.00
CA MET A 117 1.27 -12.04 1.33
C MET A 117 1.63 -13.24 2.22
N GLY A 118 1.71 -14.43 1.67
CA GLY A 118 2.15 -15.62 2.39
C GLY A 118 3.59 -15.56 2.90
N LEU A 119 4.43 -14.72 2.28
CA LEU A 119 5.81 -14.48 2.71
C LEU A 119 5.96 -13.52 3.89
N MET A 120 4.86 -12.89 4.33
CA MET A 120 4.86 -11.88 5.40
C MET A 120 3.98 -12.33 6.59
N PRO A 121 4.35 -13.38 7.32
CA PRO A 121 3.52 -13.94 8.40
C PRO A 121 3.40 -13.02 9.61
N SER A 122 4.26 -12.01 9.71
CA SER A 122 4.38 -11.13 10.87
C SER A 122 3.55 -9.84 10.77
N ILE A 123 2.69 -9.68 9.74
CA ILE A 123 1.87 -8.48 9.56
C ILE A 123 0.82 -8.38 10.69
N GLU A 124 0.87 -7.27 11.41
CA GLU A 124 -0.05 -6.93 12.50
C GLU A 124 -1.10 -5.89 12.11
N LEU A 125 -0.77 -5.04 11.11
CA LEU A 125 -1.69 -4.03 10.58
C LEU A 125 -1.60 -3.99 9.06
N THR A 126 -2.74 -4.07 8.38
CA THR A 126 -2.86 -3.79 6.96
C THR A 126 -3.56 -2.44 6.74
N LEU A 127 -2.84 -1.47 6.21
CA LEU A 127 -3.36 -0.16 5.82
C LEU A 127 -3.86 -0.23 4.38
N ILE A 128 -5.18 -0.11 4.19
CA ILE A 128 -5.86 -0.35 2.91
C ILE A 128 -6.22 1.00 2.29
N VAL A 129 -5.44 1.42 1.29
CA VAL A 129 -5.45 2.79 0.75
C VAL A 129 -6.25 2.87 -0.54
N GLY A 130 -7.43 3.50 -0.47
CA GLY A 130 -8.26 3.80 -1.63
C GLY A 130 -9.11 2.63 -2.13
N GLN A 131 -9.93 2.94 -3.14
CA GLN A 131 -11.03 2.05 -3.57
C GLN A 131 -10.59 0.69 -4.12
N TYR A 132 -9.48 0.60 -4.85
CA TYR A 132 -9.02 -0.67 -5.46
C TYR A 132 -8.51 -1.65 -4.40
N ALA A 133 -7.76 -1.15 -3.43
CA ALA A 133 -7.29 -1.94 -2.31
C ALA A 133 -8.46 -2.39 -1.41
N ILE A 134 -9.43 -1.50 -1.15
CA ILE A 134 -10.65 -1.81 -0.40
C ILE A 134 -11.46 -2.89 -1.11
N ALA A 135 -11.65 -2.80 -2.43
CA ALA A 135 -12.41 -3.77 -3.19
C ALA A 135 -11.83 -5.19 -3.10
N TRP A 136 -10.52 -5.33 -2.97
CA TRP A 136 -9.86 -6.61 -2.81
C TRP A 136 -9.83 -7.10 -1.36
N HIS A 137 -9.33 -6.26 -0.44
CA HIS A 137 -9.04 -6.67 0.94
C HIS A 137 -10.26 -6.68 1.87
N LEU A 138 -11.32 -5.99 1.49
CA LEU A 138 -12.59 -5.88 2.22
C LEU A 138 -13.80 -6.21 1.33
N SER A 139 -13.65 -7.14 0.36
CA SER A 139 -14.69 -7.48 -0.61
C SER A 139 -16.05 -7.81 0.03
N HIS A 140 -16.06 -8.49 1.18
CA HIS A 140 -17.28 -8.87 1.91
C HIS A 140 -17.83 -7.78 2.85
N ALA A 141 -17.04 -6.75 3.16
CA ALA A 141 -17.39 -5.68 4.11
C ALA A 141 -17.37 -4.28 3.47
N LYS A 142 -17.08 -4.20 2.18
CA LYS A 142 -17.09 -2.96 1.41
C LYS A 142 -18.50 -2.37 1.39
N GLN A 143 -18.59 -1.09 1.74
CA GLN A 143 -19.81 -0.31 1.58
C GLN A 143 -19.90 0.30 0.18
N ASP A 144 -21.08 0.86 -0.17
CA ASP A 144 -21.33 1.45 -1.49
C ASP A 144 -20.39 2.61 -1.85
N THR A 145 -19.89 3.31 -0.84
CA THR A 145 -18.94 4.41 -1.03
C THR A 145 -17.68 4.24 -0.20
N LEU A 146 -16.56 4.81 -0.69
CA LEU A 146 -15.32 4.89 0.06
C LEU A 146 -15.55 5.51 1.45
N THR A 147 -16.28 6.61 1.51
CA THR A 147 -16.55 7.33 2.77
C THR A 147 -17.30 6.44 3.77
N ALA A 148 -18.32 5.72 3.33
CA ALA A 148 -19.06 4.80 4.19
C ALA A 148 -18.18 3.66 4.71
N THR A 149 -17.31 3.09 3.87
CA THR A 149 -16.35 2.05 4.27
C THR A 149 -15.36 2.60 5.30
N VAL A 150 -14.79 3.80 5.06
CA VAL A 150 -13.83 4.41 6.00
C VAL A 150 -14.50 4.78 7.32
N LYS A 151 -15.75 5.24 7.34
CA LYS A 151 -16.50 5.53 8.58
C LYS A 151 -16.67 4.29 9.48
N ARG A 152 -16.73 3.12 8.90
CA ARG A 152 -16.86 1.84 9.61
C ARG A 152 -15.51 1.19 9.95
N TRP A 153 -14.42 1.94 9.95
CA TRP A 153 -13.07 1.44 10.16
C TRP A 153 -12.89 0.59 11.42
N ARG A 154 -13.65 0.90 12.49
CA ARG A 154 -13.59 0.17 13.77
C ARG A 154 -14.00 -1.30 13.67
N GLU A 155 -14.79 -1.67 12.65
CA GLU A 155 -15.19 -3.07 12.41
C GLU A 155 -14.01 -3.96 11.96
N HIS A 156 -12.94 -3.33 11.46
CA HIS A 156 -11.75 -4.02 10.96
C HIS A 156 -10.52 -3.83 11.86
N TRP A 157 -10.66 -2.93 12.84
CA TRP A 157 -9.61 -2.58 13.77
C TRP A 157 -9.36 -3.71 14.79
N PRO A 158 -8.11 -3.97 15.27
CA PRO A 158 -6.88 -3.20 14.97
C PRO A 158 -6.02 -3.77 13.83
N ASN A 159 -6.47 -4.78 13.10
CA ASN A 159 -5.67 -5.52 12.14
C ASN A 159 -5.75 -4.95 10.71
N LYS A 160 -6.85 -4.28 10.39
CA LYS A 160 -7.05 -3.64 9.08
C LYS A 160 -7.61 -2.24 9.27
N LEU A 161 -7.14 -1.30 8.43
CA LEU A 161 -7.62 0.08 8.44
C LEU A 161 -7.83 0.57 7.01
N PRO A 162 -9.09 0.70 6.55
CA PRO A 162 -9.38 1.38 5.29
C PRO A 162 -9.19 2.89 5.44
N ILE A 163 -8.49 3.51 4.49
CA ILE A 163 -8.29 4.96 4.45
C ILE A 163 -8.50 5.52 3.04
N PRO A 164 -8.83 6.82 2.89
CA PRO A 164 -8.81 7.46 1.59
C PRO A 164 -7.40 7.51 1.03
N HIS A 165 -7.26 7.65 -0.29
CA HIS A 165 -5.95 7.85 -0.88
C HIS A 165 -5.36 9.20 -0.40
N PRO A 166 -4.10 9.26 0.06
CA PRO A 166 -3.48 10.47 0.63
C PRO A 166 -3.13 11.55 -0.40
N SER A 167 -3.57 11.40 -1.63
CA SER A 167 -3.35 12.37 -2.70
C SER A 167 -3.86 13.77 -2.35
N PRO A 168 -3.15 14.85 -2.72
CA PRO A 168 -3.64 16.22 -2.63
C PRO A 168 -5.00 16.44 -3.30
N ARG A 169 -5.37 15.63 -4.28
CA ARG A 169 -6.71 15.66 -4.91
C ARG A 169 -7.85 15.39 -3.94
N ASN A 170 -7.58 14.73 -2.83
CA ASN A 170 -8.56 14.43 -1.78
C ASN A 170 -8.69 15.52 -0.70
N ASN A 171 -8.08 16.71 -0.89
CA ASN A 171 -8.20 17.83 0.07
C ASN A 171 -9.65 18.24 0.32
N ILE A 172 -10.51 18.23 -0.71
CA ILE A 172 -11.94 18.55 -0.58
C ILE A 172 -12.64 17.48 0.25
N TRP A 173 -12.30 16.21 0.04
CA TRP A 173 -12.83 15.10 0.83
C TRP A 173 -12.44 15.24 2.30
N LEU A 174 -11.18 15.53 2.60
CA LEU A 174 -10.68 15.71 3.96
C LEU A 174 -11.40 16.87 4.67
N LYS A 175 -11.56 18.03 4.00
CA LYS A 175 -12.32 19.15 4.55
C LYS A 175 -13.76 18.79 4.90
N LYS A 176 -14.42 17.94 4.09
CA LYS A 176 -15.79 17.47 4.34
C LYS A 176 -15.88 16.36 5.40
N ASN A 177 -14.78 15.72 5.71
CA ASN A 177 -14.70 14.56 6.60
C ASN A 177 -13.63 14.77 7.67
N ALA A 178 -13.68 15.90 8.38
CA ALA A 178 -12.69 16.27 9.41
C ALA A 178 -12.50 15.19 10.48
N TRP A 179 -13.55 14.41 10.77
CA TRP A 179 -13.49 13.25 11.67
C TRP A 179 -12.38 12.27 11.32
N PHE A 180 -11.97 12.19 10.06
CA PHE A 180 -10.87 11.29 9.67
C PHE A 180 -9.55 11.72 10.33
N GLU A 181 -9.24 13.01 10.30
CA GLU A 181 -8.00 13.54 10.89
C GLU A 181 -8.08 13.64 12.42
N THR A 182 -9.28 13.79 13.01
CA THR A 182 -9.46 13.89 14.46
C THR A 182 -9.59 12.53 15.16
N ASP A 183 -10.12 11.51 14.49
CA ASP A 183 -10.42 10.22 15.12
C ASP A 183 -9.54 9.09 14.56
N VAL A 184 -9.43 8.99 13.22
CA VAL A 184 -8.74 7.86 12.58
C VAL A 184 -7.23 8.02 12.62
N VAL A 185 -6.73 9.20 12.29
CA VAL A 185 -5.27 9.46 12.24
C VAL A 185 -4.61 9.27 13.62
N PRO A 186 -5.13 9.80 14.74
CA PRO A 186 -4.55 9.53 16.06
C PRO A 186 -4.56 8.05 16.44
N ALA A 187 -5.65 7.32 16.15
CA ALA A 187 -5.72 5.88 16.39
C ALA A 187 -4.65 5.12 15.58
N LEU A 188 -4.47 5.49 14.28
CA LEU A 188 -3.45 4.93 13.44
C LEU A 188 -2.05 5.17 14.01
N GLN A 189 -1.73 6.41 14.40
CA GLN A 189 -0.42 6.76 14.96
C GLN A 189 -0.11 5.97 16.23
N GLN A 190 -1.07 5.86 17.14
CA GLN A 190 -0.92 5.05 18.36
C GLN A 190 -0.65 3.58 18.04
N ARG A 191 -1.38 2.99 17.08
CA ARG A 191 -1.18 1.60 16.68
C ARG A 191 0.17 1.38 16.02
N VAL A 192 0.60 2.29 15.15
CA VAL A 192 1.93 2.24 14.51
C VAL A 192 3.05 2.30 15.54
N VAL A 193 2.96 3.21 16.50
CA VAL A 193 3.92 3.30 17.61
C VAL A 193 3.94 2.00 18.40
N SER A 194 2.77 1.46 18.78
CA SER A 194 2.68 0.19 19.51
C SER A 194 3.38 -0.96 18.77
N ILE A 195 3.14 -1.11 17.46
CA ILE A 195 3.74 -2.17 16.63
C ILE A 195 5.26 -2.01 16.54
N LEU A 196 5.73 -0.79 16.25
CA LEU A 196 7.16 -0.55 15.98
C LEU A 196 8.02 -0.49 17.24
N SER A 197 7.44 -0.15 18.40
CA SER A 197 8.17 -0.12 19.69
C SER A 197 8.37 -1.50 20.31
N THR A 198 7.52 -2.47 19.99
CA THR A 198 7.60 -3.83 20.58
C THR A 198 8.78 -4.64 20.03
N HIS A 199 9.49 -4.12 19.02
CA HIS A 199 10.55 -4.81 18.29
C HIS A 199 11.85 -3.99 18.16
N SER A 200 12.04 -3.02 19.03
CA SER A 200 13.28 -2.21 19.13
C SER A 200 14.29 -2.83 20.07
#